data_5ce6e24f39b1ba444fad38b21f095ae2
#
_entry.id   5ce6e24f39b1ba444fad38b21f095ae2
#
_cell.length_a   1.000
_cell.length_b   1.000
_cell.length_c   1.000
_cell.angle_alpha   90.00
_cell.angle_beta   90.00
_cell.angle_gamma   90.00
#
_symmetry.space_group_name_H-M   'P 1'
#
loop_
_entity.id
_entity.type
_entity.pdbx_description
1 polymer ?
#
loop_
_entity_poly.entity_id
_entity_poly.type
_entity_poly.pdbx_seq_one_letter_code
_entity_poly.pdbx_strand_id
1 'polypeptide(L)'
;MNQYMTGFISAVTLTTSFFLFVGAKNRKVDNLTVQKITIVNSSGNQVGEIGSDKLESYFWLKSLKSKKPSLEFFSRKKSSAIILRSAKGKDIINFGVDGDKGGRVLLNGSDGRSSILISSLSKSGGGMTFLNLRGQESVFIGTNKINGGQVKTFNGLGSETIFLGTDDNDSGLLTINNNMGSLRAIVGVEQSGKGIVNALAK
;
A
#
# COMPACT_ATOMS: atom_id res chain seq x y z
N MET A 1 -67.44 21.82 28.62
CA MET A 1 -66.35 22.62 28.04
C MET A 1 -65.05 21.85 27.83
N ASN A 2 -64.75 20.83 28.63
CA ASN A 2 -63.49 20.11 28.54
C ASN A 2 -63.35 19.12 27.35
N GLN A 3 -64.42 18.53 26.85
CA GLN A 3 -64.35 17.55 25.75
C GLN A 3 -63.99 18.17 24.40
N TYR A 4 -64.47 19.37 24.10
CA TYR A 4 -64.10 20.08 22.85
C TYR A 4 -62.64 20.54 22.83
N MET A 5 -62.11 20.94 24.01
CA MET A 5 -60.70 21.31 24.09
C MET A 5 -59.76 20.09 23.91
N THR A 6 -60.11 18.96 24.48
CA THR A 6 -59.33 17.72 24.33
C THR A 6 -59.36 17.24 22.89
N GLY A 7 -60.50 17.29 22.19
CA GLY A 7 -60.61 16.94 20.78
C GLY A 7 -59.79 17.86 19.88
N PHE A 8 -59.82 19.17 20.16
CA PHE A 8 -59.04 20.16 19.39
C PHE A 8 -57.52 19.96 19.55
N ILE A 9 -57.03 19.77 20.79
CA ILE A 9 -55.62 19.53 21.06
C ILE A 9 -55.18 18.23 20.41
N SER A 10 -55.95 17.14 20.49
CA SER A 10 -55.64 15.90 19.82
C SER A 10 -55.54 16.00 18.31
N ALA A 11 -56.50 16.74 17.70
CA ALA A 11 -56.45 16.98 16.22
C ALA A 11 -55.25 17.78 15.80
N VAL A 12 -54.92 18.87 16.53
CA VAL A 12 -53.71 19.67 16.23
C VAL A 12 -52.44 18.85 16.39
N THR A 13 -52.31 18.06 17.44
CA THR A 13 -51.13 17.19 17.68
C THR A 13 -50.98 16.16 16.58
N LEU A 14 -52.04 15.51 16.14
CA LEU A 14 -52.04 14.50 15.09
C LEU A 14 -51.68 15.11 13.74
N THR A 15 -52.24 16.28 13.43
CA THR A 15 -51.97 17.00 12.18
C THR A 15 -50.51 17.48 12.14
N THR A 16 -49.98 18.02 13.23
CA THR A 16 -48.60 18.49 13.33
C THR A 16 -47.61 17.31 13.22
N SER A 17 -47.90 16.18 13.85
CA SER A 17 -47.11 14.96 13.76
C SER A 17 -47.09 14.44 12.31
N PHE A 18 -48.25 14.44 11.62
CA PHE A 18 -48.33 14.04 10.21
C PHE A 18 -47.47 14.89 9.31
N PHE A 19 -47.52 16.22 9.45
CA PHE A 19 -46.67 17.12 8.66
C PHE A 19 -45.18 17.00 8.97
N LEU A 20 -44.82 16.75 10.21
CA LEU A 20 -43.43 16.48 10.58
C LEU A 20 -42.93 15.16 9.95
N PHE A 21 -43.74 14.09 9.95
CA PHE A 21 -43.39 12.82 9.33
C PHE A 21 -43.31 12.90 7.80
N VAL A 22 -44.25 13.58 7.14
CA VAL A 22 -44.26 13.77 5.68
C VAL A 22 -43.13 14.69 5.24
N GLY A 23 -42.84 15.74 5.99
CA GLY A 23 -41.72 16.66 5.71
C GLY A 23 -40.34 16.02 5.87
N ALA A 24 -40.20 15.02 6.76
CA ALA A 24 -38.95 14.31 6.97
C ALA A 24 -38.62 13.31 5.84
N LYS A 25 -39.63 12.82 5.10
CA LYS A 25 -39.46 11.72 4.13
C LYS A 25 -38.85 12.12 2.80
N ASN A 26 -38.71 13.42 2.48
CA ASN A 26 -38.29 13.90 1.17
C ASN A 26 -37.16 14.94 1.17
N ARG A 27 -36.39 15.10 2.23
CA ARG A 27 -35.20 15.94 2.15
C ARG A 27 -34.09 15.16 1.50
N LYS A 28 -33.84 15.37 0.21
CA LYS A 28 -32.56 15.07 -0.43
C LYS A 28 -31.49 15.86 0.32
N VAL A 29 -30.60 15.16 0.99
CA VAL A 29 -29.39 15.76 1.55
C VAL A 29 -28.40 15.83 0.41
N ASP A 30 -28.33 16.95 -0.29
CA ASP A 30 -27.40 17.13 -1.40
C ASP A 30 -25.95 17.22 -0.91
N ASN A 31 -25.72 17.69 0.31
CA ASN A 31 -24.41 17.77 0.96
C ASN A 31 -24.51 17.43 2.45
N LEU A 32 -23.69 16.51 2.90
CA LEU A 32 -23.54 16.17 4.32
C LEU A 32 -22.12 16.57 4.77
N THR A 33 -22.01 17.62 5.60
CA THR A 33 -20.73 18.01 6.20
C THR A 33 -20.64 17.45 7.60
N VAL A 34 -19.75 16.49 7.79
CA VAL A 34 -19.52 15.83 9.08
C VAL A 34 -18.02 15.68 9.33
N GLN A 35 -17.61 15.75 10.60
CA GLN A 35 -16.21 15.48 10.97
C GLN A 35 -15.90 13.99 10.99
N LYS A 36 -16.92 13.16 11.25
CA LYS A 36 -16.75 11.74 11.46
C LYS A 36 -18.03 10.96 11.16
N ILE A 37 -17.89 9.84 10.47
CA ILE A 37 -18.96 8.85 10.23
C ILE A 37 -18.51 7.54 10.86
N THR A 38 -19.29 7.01 11.78
CA THR A 38 -19.09 5.69 12.40
C THR A 38 -19.96 4.66 11.69
N ILE A 39 -19.35 3.58 11.23
CA ILE A 39 -20.03 2.45 10.58
C ILE A 39 -20.24 1.37 11.63
N VAL A 40 -21.49 0.97 11.84
CA VAL A 40 -21.87 -0.08 12.79
C VAL A 40 -22.50 -1.26 12.06
N ASN A 41 -22.37 -2.46 12.63
CA ASN A 41 -23.08 -3.64 12.15
C ASN A 41 -24.53 -3.66 12.70
N SER A 42 -25.31 -4.69 12.32
CA SER A 42 -26.70 -4.87 12.76
C SER A 42 -26.86 -4.99 14.28
N SER A 43 -25.81 -5.35 15.02
CA SER A 43 -25.79 -5.44 16.48
C SER A 43 -25.30 -4.16 17.17
N GLY A 44 -25.08 -3.06 16.41
CA GLY A 44 -24.61 -1.78 16.95
C GLY A 44 -23.09 -1.71 17.21
N ASN A 45 -22.32 -2.76 16.92
CA ASN A 45 -20.88 -2.74 17.14
C ASN A 45 -20.18 -1.97 16.01
N GLN A 46 -19.23 -1.09 16.36
CA GLN A 46 -18.43 -0.35 15.39
C GLN A 46 -17.55 -1.29 14.57
N VAL A 47 -17.70 -1.24 13.25
CA VAL A 47 -16.93 -2.02 12.27
C VAL A 47 -16.18 -1.16 11.28
N GLY A 48 -16.36 0.16 11.31
CA GLY A 48 -15.63 1.09 10.47
C GLY A 48 -15.78 2.54 10.89
N GLU A 49 -15.00 3.39 10.28
CA GLU A 49 -15.03 4.84 10.51
C GLU A 49 -14.44 5.58 9.32
N ILE A 50 -15.03 6.70 8.98
CA ILE A 50 -14.49 7.71 8.06
C ILE A 50 -14.36 8.99 8.85
N GLY A 51 -13.20 9.65 8.80
CA GLY A 51 -13.02 10.89 9.56
C GLY A 51 -11.73 11.58 9.24
N SER A 52 -11.55 12.70 9.92
CA SER A 52 -10.28 13.43 9.95
C SER A 52 -10.02 13.99 11.34
N ASP A 53 -8.76 14.08 11.72
CA ASP A 53 -8.29 14.77 12.90
C ASP A 53 -7.25 15.82 12.54
N LYS A 54 -6.49 16.34 13.52
CA LYS A 54 -5.46 17.35 13.29
C LYS A 54 -4.26 16.85 12.48
N LEU A 55 -4.08 15.53 12.38
CA LEU A 55 -2.88 14.89 11.83
C LEU A 55 -3.16 14.18 10.49
N GLU A 56 -4.37 13.59 10.35
CA GLU A 56 -4.70 12.75 9.22
C GLU A 56 -6.18 12.76 8.84
N SER A 57 -6.46 12.40 7.58
CA SER A 57 -7.77 11.95 7.13
C SER A 57 -7.70 10.44 6.95
N TYR A 58 -8.75 9.73 7.35
CA TYR A 58 -8.73 8.27 7.36
C TYR A 58 -10.08 7.65 7.03
N PHE A 59 -10.01 6.42 6.55
CA PHE A 59 -11.11 5.46 6.46
C PHE A 59 -10.60 4.09 6.89
N TRP A 60 -11.34 3.39 7.73
CA TRP A 60 -10.99 2.02 8.09
C TRP A 60 -12.23 1.13 8.27
N LEU A 61 -12.02 -0.17 7.99
CA LEU A 61 -12.96 -1.25 8.26
C LEU A 61 -12.26 -2.35 9.05
N LYS A 62 -12.96 -2.98 9.99
CA LYS A 62 -12.45 -4.12 10.76
C LYS A 62 -13.48 -5.23 10.90
N SER A 63 -13.00 -6.46 11.00
CA SER A 63 -13.79 -7.58 11.51
C SER A 63 -13.98 -7.44 13.03
N LEU A 64 -15.12 -7.88 13.55
CA LEU A 64 -15.41 -7.87 14.99
C LEU A 64 -14.37 -8.60 15.84
N LYS A 65 -13.74 -9.65 15.27
CA LYS A 65 -12.70 -10.44 15.94
C LYS A 65 -11.30 -9.83 15.85
N SER A 66 -11.10 -8.79 15.06
CA SER A 66 -9.80 -8.16 14.88
C SER A 66 -9.60 -6.97 15.82
N LYS A 67 -8.42 -6.89 16.44
CA LYS A 67 -8.01 -5.70 17.22
C LYS A 67 -7.62 -4.52 16.33
N LYS A 68 -7.14 -4.79 15.11
CA LYS A 68 -6.73 -3.78 14.12
C LYS A 68 -7.70 -3.75 12.94
N PRO A 69 -7.83 -2.62 12.23
CA PRO A 69 -8.55 -2.56 10.96
C PRO A 69 -8.02 -3.61 9.97
N SER A 70 -8.92 -4.26 9.23
CA SER A 70 -8.55 -5.17 8.14
C SER A 70 -8.23 -4.41 6.86
N LEU A 71 -8.89 -3.28 6.66
CA LEU A 71 -8.66 -2.32 5.59
C LEU A 71 -8.50 -0.94 6.23
N GLU A 72 -7.48 -0.21 5.82
CA GLU A 72 -7.23 1.16 6.29
C GLU A 72 -6.70 2.01 5.13
N PHE A 73 -7.25 3.21 5.00
CA PHE A 73 -6.75 4.29 4.16
C PHE A 73 -6.41 5.44 5.09
N PHE A 74 -5.26 6.05 4.90
CA PHE A 74 -4.96 7.29 5.59
C PHE A 74 -4.16 8.25 4.70
N SER A 75 -4.31 9.53 4.97
CA SER A 75 -3.53 10.59 4.36
C SER A 75 -3.05 11.55 5.43
N ARG A 76 -1.74 11.74 5.52
CA ARG A 76 -1.01 12.61 6.43
C ARG A 76 -0.18 13.62 5.64
N LYS A 77 0.33 14.64 6.31
CA LYS A 77 1.16 15.69 5.69
C LYS A 77 2.30 15.16 4.82
N LYS A 78 2.94 14.03 5.20
CA LYS A 78 4.12 13.49 4.50
C LYS A 78 3.94 12.04 4.03
N SER A 79 2.81 11.41 4.27
CA SER A 79 2.59 10.02 3.88
C SER A 79 1.12 9.73 3.67
N SER A 80 0.83 8.85 2.72
CA SER A 80 -0.51 8.31 2.51
C SER A 80 -0.40 6.84 2.20
N ALA A 81 -1.31 6.03 2.69
CA ALA A 81 -1.29 4.61 2.41
C ALA A 81 -2.67 3.96 2.42
N ILE A 82 -2.73 2.82 1.74
CA ILE A 82 -3.78 1.82 1.81
C ILE A 82 -3.16 0.56 2.39
N ILE A 83 -3.72 0.05 3.48
CA ILE A 83 -3.20 -1.12 4.16
C ILE A 83 -4.28 -2.19 4.23
N LEU A 84 -3.96 -3.39 3.76
CA LEU A 84 -4.77 -4.60 3.96
C LEU A 84 -4.07 -5.50 4.98
N ARG A 85 -4.84 -5.98 5.97
CA ARG A 85 -4.31 -6.83 7.04
C ARG A 85 -4.97 -8.20 7.06
N SER A 86 -4.18 -9.19 7.46
CA SER A 86 -4.71 -10.52 7.76
C SER A 86 -5.65 -10.49 8.97
N ALA A 87 -6.42 -11.56 9.19
CA ALA A 87 -7.24 -11.74 10.38
C ALA A 87 -6.44 -11.66 11.69
N LYS A 88 -5.13 -11.92 11.65
CA LYS A 88 -4.21 -11.80 12.79
C LYS A 88 -3.66 -10.36 12.97
N GLY A 89 -4.12 -9.39 12.17
CA GLY A 89 -3.69 -7.98 12.24
C GLY A 89 -2.28 -7.72 11.70
N LYS A 90 -1.73 -8.63 10.89
CA LYS A 90 -0.46 -8.43 10.18
C LYS A 90 -0.72 -7.71 8.87
N ASP A 91 0.08 -6.69 8.55
CA ASP A 91 0.02 -6.02 7.27
C ASP A 91 0.45 -6.98 6.17
N ILE A 92 -0.43 -7.19 5.18
CA ILE A 92 -0.19 -8.11 4.05
C ILE A 92 0.10 -7.31 2.78
N ILE A 93 -0.65 -6.25 2.55
CA ILE A 93 -0.44 -5.36 1.41
C ILE A 93 -0.41 -3.93 1.93
N ASN A 94 0.57 -3.16 1.45
CA ASN A 94 0.68 -1.75 1.73
C ASN A 94 0.99 -1.01 0.42
N PHE A 95 0.08 -0.13 -0.01
CA PHE A 95 0.29 0.81 -1.11
C PHE A 95 0.44 2.19 -0.50
N GLY A 96 1.49 2.92 -0.84
CA GLY A 96 1.64 4.22 -0.21
C GLY A 96 2.71 5.11 -0.81
N VAL A 97 2.75 6.31 -0.25
CA VAL A 97 3.80 7.31 -0.48
C VAL A 97 4.47 7.56 0.85
N ASP A 98 5.80 7.60 0.86
CA ASP A 98 6.60 7.83 2.06
C ASP A 98 7.43 9.11 1.89
N GLY A 99 6.80 10.25 2.19
CA GLY A 99 7.42 11.56 2.10
C GLY A 99 8.05 11.81 0.75
N ASP A 100 9.33 12.19 0.76
CA ASP A 100 10.12 12.49 -0.44
C ASP A 100 10.70 11.24 -1.12
N LYS A 101 10.41 10.03 -0.59
CA LYS A 101 10.94 8.76 -1.11
C LYS A 101 10.15 8.17 -2.26
N GLY A 102 9.00 8.77 -2.60
CA GLY A 102 8.16 8.32 -3.70
C GLY A 102 7.15 7.23 -3.31
N GLY A 103 6.53 6.65 -4.35
CA GLY A 103 5.51 5.61 -4.18
C GLY A 103 6.12 4.23 -3.91
N ARG A 104 5.42 3.42 -3.13
CA ARG A 104 5.80 2.03 -2.86
C ARG A 104 4.61 1.09 -2.81
N VAL A 105 4.87 -0.17 -3.17
CA VAL A 105 4.00 -1.31 -2.92
C VAL A 105 4.79 -2.34 -2.12
N LEU A 106 4.26 -2.76 -0.98
CA LEU A 106 4.86 -3.78 -0.14
C LEU A 106 3.90 -4.96 -0.02
N LEU A 107 4.36 -6.15 -0.38
CA LEU A 107 3.65 -7.40 -0.18
C LEU A 107 4.39 -8.20 0.89
N ASN A 108 3.66 -8.61 1.92
CA ASN A 108 4.19 -9.37 3.04
C ASN A 108 3.62 -10.79 3.05
N GLY A 109 4.39 -11.70 3.57
CA GLY A 109 3.92 -13.04 3.90
C GLY A 109 2.87 -13.03 5.01
N SER A 110 2.23 -14.17 5.25
CA SER A 110 1.21 -14.33 6.31
C SER A 110 1.74 -14.08 7.74
N ASP A 111 3.05 -14.13 7.92
CA ASP A 111 3.75 -13.81 9.16
C ASP A 111 4.05 -12.30 9.32
N GLY A 112 3.75 -11.51 8.28
CA GLY A 112 3.99 -10.06 8.21
C GLY A 112 5.41 -9.67 7.80
N ARG A 113 6.25 -10.63 7.37
CA ARG A 113 7.58 -10.34 6.81
C ARG A 113 7.45 -9.91 5.37
N SER A 114 8.22 -8.90 4.99
CA SER A 114 8.24 -8.41 3.60
C SER A 114 8.78 -9.49 2.66
N SER A 115 8.06 -9.70 1.56
CA SER A 115 8.41 -10.65 0.51
C SER A 115 8.72 -9.95 -0.81
N ILE A 116 7.97 -8.89 -1.14
CA ILE A 116 8.16 -8.11 -2.36
C ILE A 116 8.03 -6.64 -2.02
N LEU A 117 8.99 -5.84 -2.47
CA LEU A 117 8.96 -4.38 -2.42
C LEU A 117 9.06 -3.84 -3.84
N ILE A 118 8.10 -3.03 -4.26
CA ILE A 118 8.16 -2.21 -5.47
C ILE A 118 8.25 -0.76 -5.01
N SER A 119 9.24 -0.02 -5.48
CA SER A 119 9.42 1.38 -5.08
C SER A 119 9.94 2.24 -6.23
N SER A 120 9.50 3.49 -6.25
CA SER A 120 10.15 4.54 -7.02
C SER A 120 11.24 5.17 -6.15
N LEU A 121 12.48 5.17 -6.62
CA LEU A 121 13.60 5.78 -5.91
C LEU A 121 13.84 7.16 -6.50
N SER A 122 13.76 8.20 -5.70
CA SER A 122 13.80 9.61 -6.16
C SER A 122 15.05 10.02 -6.96
N LYS A 123 16.12 9.24 -6.89
CA LYS A 123 17.41 9.55 -7.56
C LYS A 123 17.94 8.46 -8.50
N SER A 124 17.29 7.31 -8.56
CA SER A 124 17.77 6.15 -9.33
C SER A 124 16.66 5.38 -10.04
N GLY A 125 15.52 6.05 -10.29
CA GLY A 125 14.39 5.41 -10.96
C GLY A 125 13.59 4.48 -10.04
N GLY A 126 13.07 3.38 -10.56
CA GLY A 126 12.25 2.43 -9.82
C GLY A 126 12.85 1.03 -9.78
N GLY A 127 12.36 0.23 -8.85
CA GLY A 127 12.80 -1.16 -8.75
C GLY A 127 11.81 -2.05 -8.03
N MET A 128 11.97 -3.34 -8.25
CA MET A 128 11.29 -4.42 -7.56
C MET A 128 12.33 -5.31 -6.89
N THR A 129 12.16 -5.53 -5.59
CA THR A 129 13.02 -6.41 -4.80
C THR A 129 12.20 -7.59 -4.30
N PHE A 130 12.69 -8.80 -4.49
CA PHE A 130 12.19 -10.00 -3.85
C PHE A 130 13.09 -10.34 -2.66
N LEU A 131 12.48 -10.60 -1.52
CA LEU A 131 13.19 -10.90 -0.27
C LEU A 131 13.03 -12.38 0.09
N ASN A 132 14.09 -12.99 0.57
CA ASN A 132 14.05 -14.34 1.10
C ASN A 132 13.42 -14.36 2.51
N LEU A 133 13.27 -15.57 3.09
CA LEU A 133 12.69 -15.74 4.43
C LEU A 133 13.51 -15.07 5.56
N ARG A 134 14.74 -14.66 5.30
CA ARG A 134 15.59 -13.91 6.24
C ARG A 134 15.48 -12.40 6.07
N GLY A 135 14.66 -11.92 5.08
CA GLY A 135 14.52 -10.51 4.75
C GLY A 135 15.69 -9.94 3.93
N GLN A 136 16.53 -10.80 3.34
CA GLN A 136 17.63 -10.41 2.47
C GLN A 136 17.15 -10.41 1.00
N GLU A 137 17.71 -9.55 0.17
CA GLU A 137 17.44 -9.54 -1.26
C GLU A 137 17.82 -10.88 -1.89
N SER A 138 16.93 -11.43 -2.71
CA SER A 138 17.18 -12.61 -3.54
C SER A 138 17.14 -12.28 -5.02
N VAL A 139 16.30 -11.34 -5.42
CA VAL A 139 16.22 -10.80 -6.78
C VAL A 139 15.98 -9.30 -6.70
N PHE A 140 16.66 -8.53 -7.55
CA PHE A 140 16.36 -7.13 -7.81
C PHE A 140 16.13 -6.94 -9.31
N ILE A 141 15.10 -6.21 -9.68
CA ILE A 141 14.80 -5.77 -11.05
C ILE A 141 14.56 -4.27 -10.98
N GLY A 142 15.29 -3.49 -11.75
CA GLY A 142 15.12 -2.03 -11.67
C GLY A 142 16.11 -1.26 -12.52
N THR A 143 16.32 0.00 -12.16
CA THR A 143 17.29 0.86 -12.81
C THR A 143 18.54 1.04 -11.94
N ASN A 144 19.67 1.23 -12.56
CA ASN A 144 20.92 1.59 -11.91
C ASN A 144 21.07 3.12 -11.76
N LYS A 145 22.19 3.59 -11.22
CA LYS A 145 22.48 5.01 -10.98
C LYS A 145 22.59 5.86 -12.25
N ILE A 146 22.84 5.24 -13.38
CA ILE A 146 22.95 5.90 -14.71
C ILE A 146 21.69 5.72 -15.57
N ASN A 147 20.57 5.30 -14.95
CA ASN A 147 19.27 5.04 -15.57
C ASN A 147 19.22 3.81 -16.49
N GLY A 148 20.25 2.98 -16.53
CA GLY A 148 20.23 1.70 -17.23
C GLY A 148 19.40 0.65 -16.48
N GLY A 149 18.79 -0.28 -17.23
CA GLY A 149 18.06 -1.40 -16.67
C GLY A 149 18.98 -2.46 -16.08
N GLN A 150 18.57 -3.12 -14.97
CA GLN A 150 19.33 -4.22 -14.39
C GLN A 150 18.44 -5.27 -13.74
N VAL A 151 18.91 -6.52 -13.80
CA VAL A 151 18.41 -7.65 -13.02
C VAL A 151 19.58 -8.25 -12.23
N LYS A 152 19.40 -8.43 -10.96
CA LYS A 152 20.39 -9.05 -10.05
C LYS A 152 19.79 -10.20 -9.32
N THR A 153 20.57 -11.26 -9.12
CA THR A 153 20.22 -12.35 -8.17
C THR A 153 21.28 -12.47 -7.11
N PHE A 154 20.84 -12.88 -5.92
CA PHE A 154 21.70 -13.03 -4.74
C PHE A 154 21.52 -14.41 -4.15
N ASN A 155 22.57 -14.98 -3.63
CA ASN A 155 22.50 -16.24 -2.86
C ASN A 155 21.99 -16.01 -1.43
N GLY A 156 21.82 -17.09 -0.66
CA GLY A 156 21.35 -17.01 0.73
C GLY A 156 22.34 -16.37 1.71
N LEU A 157 23.54 -15.99 1.27
CA LEU A 157 24.54 -15.24 2.02
C LEU A 157 24.55 -13.74 1.65
N GLY A 158 23.72 -13.33 0.66
CA GLY A 158 23.65 -11.96 0.18
C GLY A 158 24.70 -11.60 -0.87
N SER A 159 25.49 -12.58 -1.37
CA SER A 159 26.43 -12.35 -2.46
C SER A 159 25.70 -12.33 -3.80
N GLU A 160 25.98 -11.34 -4.66
CA GLU A 160 25.47 -11.27 -6.02
C GLU A 160 25.98 -12.46 -6.84
N THR A 161 25.07 -13.20 -7.47
CA THR A 161 25.38 -14.38 -8.26
C THR A 161 25.24 -14.14 -9.76
N ILE A 162 24.27 -13.30 -10.15
CA ILE A 162 24.06 -12.90 -11.53
C ILE A 162 23.80 -11.38 -11.55
N PHE A 163 24.42 -10.71 -12.48
CA PHE A 163 24.04 -9.38 -12.93
C PHE A 163 23.74 -9.44 -14.43
N LEU A 164 22.61 -8.88 -14.83
CA LEU A 164 22.24 -8.65 -16.22
C LEU A 164 21.76 -7.21 -16.33
N GLY A 165 22.38 -6.41 -17.17
CA GLY A 165 22.00 -5.00 -17.28
C GLY A 165 22.94 -4.20 -18.14
N THR A 166 22.94 -2.88 -17.92
CA THR A 166 23.88 -1.94 -18.51
C THR A 166 25.01 -1.64 -17.53
N ASP A 167 26.25 -1.64 -18.04
CA ASP A 167 27.44 -1.21 -17.29
C ASP A 167 27.54 0.33 -17.22
N ASP A 168 28.60 0.84 -16.60
CA ASP A 168 28.84 2.29 -16.45
C ASP A 168 29.12 3.02 -17.78
N ASN A 169 29.32 2.30 -18.89
CA ASN A 169 29.48 2.84 -20.24
C ASN A 169 28.21 2.69 -21.09
N ASP A 170 27.08 2.38 -20.46
CA ASP A 170 25.78 2.18 -21.14
C ASP A 170 25.76 0.97 -22.08
N SER A 171 26.68 0.01 -21.87
CA SER A 171 26.79 -1.22 -22.64
C SER A 171 26.15 -2.39 -21.96
N GLY A 172 25.60 -3.34 -22.74
CA GLY A 172 24.97 -4.55 -22.20
C GLY A 172 26.00 -5.48 -21.56
N LEU A 173 25.72 -5.95 -20.33
CA LEU A 173 26.60 -6.79 -19.55
C LEU A 173 25.82 -7.90 -18.82
N LEU A 174 26.32 -9.14 -18.92
CA LEU A 174 25.95 -10.27 -18.08
C LEU A 174 27.18 -10.74 -17.31
N THR A 175 27.09 -10.79 -15.99
CA THR A 175 28.11 -11.44 -15.16
C THR A 175 27.54 -12.62 -14.40
N ILE A 176 28.32 -13.66 -14.19
CA ILE A 176 28.03 -14.81 -13.37
C ILE A 176 29.14 -14.94 -12.33
N ASN A 177 28.75 -14.96 -11.06
CA ASN A 177 29.66 -15.03 -9.94
C ASN A 177 29.51 -16.39 -9.19
N ASN A 178 30.54 -16.79 -8.47
CA ASN A 178 30.44 -17.94 -7.57
C ASN A 178 29.67 -17.58 -6.28
N ASN A 179 29.54 -18.54 -5.37
CA ASN A 179 28.87 -18.37 -4.10
C ASN A 179 29.51 -17.34 -3.14
N MET A 180 30.75 -16.90 -3.40
CA MET A 180 31.45 -15.86 -2.66
C MET A 180 31.39 -14.48 -3.36
N GLY A 181 30.65 -14.37 -4.48
CA GLY A 181 30.56 -13.14 -5.26
C GLY A 181 31.75 -12.88 -6.21
N SER A 182 32.65 -13.87 -6.38
CA SER A 182 33.78 -13.71 -7.32
C SER A 182 33.36 -14.03 -8.74
N LEU A 183 33.71 -13.16 -9.70
CA LEU A 183 33.40 -13.30 -11.12
C LEU A 183 33.91 -14.63 -11.69
N ARG A 184 33.06 -15.31 -12.46
CA ARG A 184 33.36 -16.59 -13.13
C ARG A 184 33.11 -16.56 -14.62
N ALA A 185 32.13 -15.80 -15.07
CA ALA A 185 31.88 -15.59 -16.48
C ALA A 185 31.36 -14.19 -16.75
N ILE A 186 31.69 -13.69 -17.92
CA ILE A 186 31.23 -12.39 -18.40
C ILE A 186 30.85 -12.51 -19.89
N VAL A 187 29.71 -11.91 -20.23
CA VAL A 187 29.25 -11.70 -21.61
C VAL A 187 28.86 -10.25 -21.72
N GLY A 188 29.39 -9.55 -22.71
CA GLY A 188 29.12 -8.10 -22.83
C GLY A 188 29.71 -7.49 -24.05
N VAL A 189 29.74 -6.15 -24.07
CA VAL A 189 30.33 -5.34 -25.14
C VAL A 189 31.38 -4.44 -24.53
N GLU A 190 32.59 -4.48 -25.06
CA GLU A 190 33.67 -3.54 -24.72
C GLU A 190 33.38 -2.13 -25.20
N GLN A 191 34.08 -1.13 -24.67
CA GLN A 191 34.02 0.25 -25.17
C GLN A 191 34.33 0.39 -26.69
N SER A 192 35.13 -0.51 -27.23
CA SER A 192 35.41 -0.61 -28.66
C SER A 192 34.23 -1.04 -29.52
N GLY A 193 33.12 -1.46 -28.91
CA GLY A 193 31.97 -2.05 -29.57
C GLY A 193 32.14 -3.56 -29.85
N LYS A 194 33.25 -4.18 -29.45
CA LYS A 194 33.49 -5.61 -29.61
C LYS A 194 32.78 -6.43 -28.57
N GLY A 195 32.05 -7.44 -29.02
CA GLY A 195 31.43 -8.43 -28.08
C GLY A 195 32.50 -9.30 -27.41
N ILE A 196 32.30 -9.55 -26.11
CA ILE A 196 33.14 -10.46 -25.32
C ILE A 196 32.33 -11.58 -24.74
N VAL A 197 32.90 -12.79 -24.71
CA VAL A 197 32.44 -13.95 -23.94
C VAL A 197 33.69 -14.52 -23.28
N ASN A 198 33.72 -14.48 -21.97
CA ASN A 198 34.90 -14.96 -21.22
C ASN A 198 34.47 -15.79 -20.04
N ALA A 199 35.09 -16.95 -19.85
CA ALA A 199 34.95 -17.82 -18.69
C ALA A 199 36.27 -17.81 -17.91
N LEU A 200 36.23 -17.39 -16.66
CA LEU A 200 37.40 -17.26 -15.81
C LEU A 200 37.67 -18.59 -15.08
N ALA A 201 38.80 -19.20 -15.37
CA ALA A 201 39.30 -20.36 -14.59
C ALA A 201 39.57 -19.93 -13.14
N LYS A 202 39.61 -20.92 -12.26
CA LYS A 202 40.00 -20.72 -10.84
C LYS A 202 41.39 -20.17 -10.70
#